data_36002c9c41cf3352cc7411024e5ee55a
#
_entry.id   36002c9c41cf3352cc7411024e5ee55a
#
_cell.length_a   1.000
_cell.length_b   1.000
_cell.length_c   1.000
_cell.angle_alpha   90.00
_cell.angle_beta   90.00
_cell.angle_gamma   90.00
#
_symmetry.space_group_name_H-M   'P 1'
#
loop_
_entity.id
_entity.type
_entity.pdbx_description
1 polymer ?
#
loop_
_entity_poly.entity_id
_entity_poly.type
_entity_poly.pdbx_seq_one_letter_code
_entity_poly.pdbx_strand_id
1 'polypeptide(L)'
;MKRSLILCGVLSVLASPVAFAQADLAKAKNCMACHAVSNKVVGPAYKDVAAKYAGQKGAEDKLVAKVLKGGAGTWGSVPMPANPQVSEADARSLVKWILATK
;
A
#
# COMPACT_ATOMS: atom_id res chain seq x y z
N MET A 1 -36.40 28.46 32.27
CA MET A 1 -36.39 27.95 30.89
C MET A 1 -34.94 27.61 30.49
N LYS A 2 -34.60 26.35 30.53
CA LYS A 2 -33.26 25.90 30.13
C LYS A 2 -33.27 25.58 28.64
N ARG A 3 -32.54 26.36 27.84
CA ARG A 3 -32.29 26.04 26.44
C ARG A 3 -31.17 25.03 26.37
N SER A 4 -31.49 23.77 26.11
CA SER A 4 -30.52 22.75 25.79
C SER A 4 -29.96 23.02 24.39
N LEU A 5 -28.73 23.47 24.32
CA LEU A 5 -27.97 23.48 23.08
C LEU A 5 -27.52 22.05 22.81
N ILE A 6 -28.19 21.38 21.89
CA ILE A 6 -27.73 20.10 21.36
C ILE A 6 -26.58 20.43 20.41
N LEU A 7 -25.37 20.16 20.87
CA LEU A 7 -24.19 20.23 20.05
C LEU A 7 -24.19 18.99 19.14
N CYS A 8 -24.72 19.13 17.92
CA CYS A 8 -24.52 18.12 16.89
C CYS A 8 -23.06 18.11 16.50
N GLY A 9 -22.30 17.18 17.06
CA GLY A 9 -20.95 16.90 16.62
C GLY A 9 -21.00 16.29 15.22
N VAL A 10 -20.69 17.07 14.21
CA VAL A 10 -20.47 16.57 12.87
C VAL A 10 -19.18 15.77 12.88
N LEU A 11 -19.28 14.44 12.92
CA LEU A 11 -18.15 13.56 12.76
C LEU A 11 -17.77 13.59 11.28
N SER A 12 -16.90 14.50 10.90
CA SER A 12 -16.32 14.51 9.56
C SER A 12 -15.37 13.33 9.43
N VAL A 13 -15.81 12.25 8.77
CA VAL A 13 -14.91 11.20 8.34
C VAL A 13 -14.10 11.78 7.18
N LEU A 14 -13.00 12.41 7.50
CA LEU A 14 -12.02 12.85 6.50
C LEU A 14 -11.32 11.60 5.97
N ALA A 15 -11.51 11.29 4.66
CA ALA A 15 -10.66 10.34 3.99
C ALA A 15 -9.20 10.75 4.26
N SER A 16 -8.39 9.82 4.78
CA SER A 16 -7.00 10.12 5.15
C SER A 16 -6.23 10.61 3.94
N PRO A 17 -5.67 11.84 3.93
CA PRO A 17 -4.85 12.33 2.82
C PRO A 17 -3.60 11.46 2.59
N VAL A 18 -3.19 10.68 3.57
CA VAL A 18 -2.06 9.75 3.48
C VAL A 18 -2.31 8.65 2.45
N ALA A 19 -3.55 8.11 2.34
CA ALA A 19 -3.88 7.07 1.36
C ALA A 19 -3.73 7.58 -0.09
N PHE A 20 -4.14 8.81 -0.38
CA PHE A 20 -3.97 9.42 -1.70
C PHE A 20 -2.51 9.72 -2.00
N ALA A 21 -1.74 10.19 -1.02
CA ALA A 21 -0.31 10.45 -1.18
C ALA A 21 0.45 9.17 -1.53
N GLN A 22 0.10 8.02 -0.94
CA GLN A 22 0.73 6.73 -1.24
C GLN A 22 0.35 6.22 -2.63
N ALA A 23 -0.90 6.39 -3.06
CA ALA A 23 -1.33 6.04 -4.41
C ALA A 23 -0.57 6.87 -5.46
N ASP A 24 -0.40 8.17 -5.22
CA ASP A 24 0.38 9.05 -6.11
C ASP A 24 1.86 8.67 -6.10
N LEU A 25 2.42 8.31 -4.96
CA LEU A 25 3.80 7.82 -4.84
C LEU A 25 4.01 6.54 -5.66
N ALA A 26 3.09 5.60 -5.59
CA ALA A 26 3.13 4.37 -6.39
C ALA A 26 3.15 4.66 -7.88
N LYS A 27 2.36 5.62 -8.36
CA LYS A 27 2.37 6.06 -9.75
C LYS A 27 3.70 6.72 -10.12
N ALA A 28 4.18 7.64 -9.29
CA ALA A 28 5.42 8.37 -9.53
C ALA A 28 6.64 7.44 -9.59
N LYS A 29 6.62 6.34 -8.85
CA LYS A 29 7.71 5.34 -8.82
C LYS A 29 7.51 4.18 -9.81
N ASN A 30 6.54 4.29 -10.72
CA ASN A 30 6.23 3.31 -11.76
C ASN A 30 5.73 1.95 -11.28
N CYS A 31 5.27 1.84 -10.05
CA CYS A 31 4.71 0.60 -9.51
C CYS A 31 3.47 0.15 -10.30
N MET A 32 2.67 1.12 -10.74
CA MET A 32 1.41 0.86 -11.43
C MET A 32 1.59 0.42 -12.90
N ALA A 33 2.82 0.37 -13.41
CA ALA A 33 3.11 -0.26 -14.69
C ALA A 33 2.91 -1.78 -14.65
N CYS A 34 3.13 -2.40 -13.48
CA CYS A 34 3.05 -3.84 -13.27
C CYS A 34 2.01 -4.28 -12.24
N HIS A 35 1.53 -3.37 -11.42
CA HIS A 35 0.55 -3.64 -10.37
C HIS A 35 -0.71 -2.82 -10.53
N ALA A 36 -1.81 -3.33 -9.98
CA ALA A 36 -3.04 -2.59 -9.75
C ALA A 36 -3.55 -2.91 -8.34
N VAL A 37 -4.47 -2.11 -7.84
CA VAL A 37 -5.01 -2.33 -6.49
C VAL A 37 -5.84 -3.60 -6.42
N SER A 38 -6.71 -3.83 -7.40
CA SER A 38 -7.72 -4.90 -7.37
C SER A 38 -7.55 -5.98 -8.43
N ASN A 39 -6.63 -5.83 -9.37
CA ASN A 39 -6.45 -6.76 -10.48
C ASN A 39 -4.98 -7.13 -10.65
N LYS A 40 -4.75 -8.38 -11.03
CA LYS A 40 -3.44 -8.80 -11.51
C LYS A 40 -3.15 -8.16 -12.86
N VAL A 41 -1.95 -7.62 -13.03
CA VAL A 41 -1.43 -7.13 -14.31
C VAL A 41 -0.21 -8.00 -14.68
N VAL A 42 0.99 -7.51 -14.53
CA VAL A 42 2.21 -8.33 -14.57
C VAL A 42 2.49 -8.92 -13.19
N GLY A 43 2.42 -8.08 -12.17
CA GLY A 43 2.53 -8.48 -10.77
C GLY A 43 1.16 -8.68 -10.11
N PRO A 44 1.13 -9.20 -8.88
CA PRO A 44 -0.10 -9.43 -8.16
C PRO A 44 -0.84 -8.13 -7.83
N ALA A 45 -2.17 -8.23 -7.71
CA ALA A 45 -2.97 -7.14 -7.16
C ALA A 45 -2.55 -6.82 -5.72
N TYR A 46 -2.55 -5.56 -5.35
CA TYR A 46 -2.16 -5.16 -3.99
C TYR A 46 -3.08 -5.73 -2.91
N LYS A 47 -4.38 -5.88 -3.19
CA LYS A 47 -5.29 -6.53 -2.25
C LYS A 47 -4.95 -8.02 -2.02
N ASP A 48 -4.41 -8.70 -3.03
CA ASP A 48 -3.98 -10.09 -2.90
C ASP A 48 -2.68 -10.19 -2.11
N VAL A 49 -1.78 -9.23 -2.28
CA VAL A 49 -0.58 -9.10 -1.45
C VAL A 49 -0.97 -8.89 0.02
N ALA A 50 -1.88 -7.97 0.28
CA ALA A 50 -2.38 -7.70 1.63
C ALA A 50 -3.01 -8.95 2.25
N ALA A 51 -3.81 -9.68 1.50
CA ALA A 51 -4.46 -10.91 1.97
C ALA A 51 -3.42 -12.01 2.28
N LYS A 52 -2.43 -12.20 1.42
CA LYS A 52 -1.37 -13.20 1.60
C LYS A 52 -0.54 -12.96 2.87
N TYR A 53 -0.22 -11.71 3.14
CA TYR A 53 0.65 -11.33 4.24
C TYR A 53 -0.10 -10.89 5.51
N ALA A 54 -1.44 -10.96 5.52
CA ALA A 54 -2.24 -10.60 6.68
C ALA A 54 -1.81 -11.41 7.91
N GLY A 55 -1.53 -10.70 9.01
CA GLY A 55 -1.13 -11.31 10.27
C GLY A 55 0.29 -11.91 10.29
N GLN A 56 1.05 -11.81 9.19
CA GLN A 56 2.42 -12.31 9.17
C GLN A 56 3.37 -11.31 9.83
N LYS A 57 4.05 -11.78 10.87
CA LYS A 57 5.09 -11.00 11.55
C LYS A 57 6.28 -10.80 10.62
N GLY A 58 6.77 -9.56 10.53
CA GLY A 58 7.89 -9.24 9.66
C GLY A 58 7.54 -9.04 8.18
N ALA A 59 6.27 -9.08 7.81
CA ALA A 59 5.83 -8.89 6.42
C ALA A 59 6.26 -7.53 5.86
N GLU A 60 6.16 -6.47 6.64
CA GLU A 60 6.57 -5.13 6.21
C GLU A 60 8.04 -5.09 5.78
N ASP A 61 8.95 -5.56 6.62
CA ASP A 61 10.39 -5.57 6.32
C ASP A 61 10.70 -6.46 5.11
N LYS A 62 10.06 -7.60 5.03
CA LYS A 62 10.21 -8.52 3.90
C LYS A 62 9.79 -7.88 2.58
N LEU A 63 8.68 -7.19 2.57
CA LEU A 63 8.16 -6.52 1.36
C LEU A 63 8.94 -5.26 1.01
N VAL A 64 9.44 -4.53 1.99
CA VAL A 64 10.38 -3.41 1.76
C VAL A 64 11.63 -3.92 1.03
N ALA A 65 12.23 -5.01 1.49
CA ALA A 65 13.36 -5.62 0.81
C ALA A 65 13.00 -6.07 -0.62
N LYS A 66 11.79 -6.60 -0.83
CA LYS A 66 11.31 -7.00 -2.15
C LYS A 66 11.19 -5.81 -3.11
N VAL A 67 10.67 -4.68 -2.65
CA VAL A 67 10.58 -3.46 -3.46
C VAL A 67 11.98 -2.96 -3.84
N LEU A 68 12.90 -2.92 -2.90
CA LEU A 68 14.24 -2.36 -3.13
C LEU A 68 15.12 -3.26 -3.97
N LYS A 69 15.07 -4.56 -3.74
CA LYS A 69 16.00 -5.55 -4.35
C LYS A 69 15.36 -6.39 -5.46
N GLY A 70 14.04 -6.41 -5.56
CA GLY A 70 13.33 -7.28 -6.48
C GLY A 70 13.31 -8.73 -6.04
N GLY A 71 12.88 -9.59 -6.94
CA GLY A 71 12.86 -11.03 -6.72
C GLY A 71 11.78 -11.74 -7.53
N ALA A 72 11.74 -13.06 -7.40
CA ALA A 72 10.78 -13.93 -8.09
C ALA A 72 10.41 -15.13 -7.21
N GLY A 73 9.41 -15.88 -7.65
CA GLY A 73 9.03 -17.16 -7.06
C GLY A 73 7.84 -17.12 -6.12
N THR A 74 7.59 -16.03 -5.40
CA THR A 74 6.45 -15.91 -4.47
C THR A 74 5.11 -15.91 -5.22
N TRP A 75 5.07 -15.25 -6.37
CA TRP A 75 3.88 -15.06 -7.19
C TRP A 75 4.05 -15.66 -8.60
N GLY A 76 4.97 -16.58 -8.77
CA GLY A 76 5.30 -17.21 -10.03
C GLY A 76 6.71 -16.87 -10.50
N SER A 77 7.00 -17.21 -11.76
CA SER A 77 8.34 -17.12 -12.32
C SER A 77 8.71 -15.73 -12.86
N VAL A 78 7.73 -14.85 -13.08
CA VAL A 78 8.01 -13.49 -13.57
C VAL A 78 8.69 -12.69 -12.47
N PRO A 79 9.91 -12.19 -12.71
CA PRO A 79 10.62 -11.44 -11.69
C PRO A 79 10.07 -10.01 -11.52
N MET A 80 10.01 -9.55 -10.29
CA MET A 80 9.88 -8.14 -9.99
C MET A 80 11.27 -7.51 -10.02
N PRO A 81 11.52 -6.50 -10.86
CA PRO A 81 12.83 -5.86 -10.88
C PRO A 81 13.07 -5.05 -9.60
N ALA A 82 14.34 -4.86 -9.27
CA ALA A 82 14.74 -3.93 -8.22
C ALA A 82 14.31 -2.50 -8.57
N ASN A 83 14.03 -1.69 -7.56
CA ASN A 83 13.60 -0.30 -7.74
C ASN A 83 14.63 0.66 -7.09
N PRO A 84 15.77 0.92 -7.74
CA PRO A 84 16.81 1.79 -7.18
C PRO A 84 16.37 3.25 -7.04
N GLN A 85 15.31 3.65 -7.74
CA GLN A 85 14.73 4.98 -7.65
C GLN A 85 13.86 5.20 -6.40
N VAL A 86 13.59 4.13 -5.63
CA VAL A 86 12.76 4.19 -4.43
C VAL A 86 13.66 4.19 -3.21
N SER A 87 13.50 5.16 -2.32
CA SER A 87 14.18 5.18 -1.03
C SER A 87 13.59 4.14 -0.08
N GLU A 88 14.33 3.76 0.95
CA GLU A 88 13.81 2.85 1.98
C GLU A 88 12.57 3.44 2.67
N ALA A 89 12.59 4.74 2.98
CA ALA A 89 11.45 5.42 3.59
C ALA A 89 10.21 5.37 2.69
N ASP A 90 10.36 5.61 1.39
CA ASP A 90 9.27 5.53 0.43
C ASP A 90 8.78 4.09 0.25
N ALA A 91 9.69 3.13 0.18
CA ALA A 91 9.34 1.72 0.11
C ALA A 91 8.51 1.29 1.33
N ARG A 92 8.88 1.73 2.52
CA ARG A 92 8.16 1.44 3.76
C ARG A 92 6.76 2.06 3.76
N SER A 93 6.64 3.30 3.33
CA SER A 93 5.34 3.97 3.18
C SER A 93 4.44 3.24 2.18
N LEU A 94 4.98 2.85 1.03
CA LEU A 94 4.25 2.08 0.01
C LEU A 94 3.80 0.72 0.55
N VAL A 95 4.67 -0.02 1.21
CA VAL A 95 4.36 -1.34 1.77
C VAL A 95 3.28 -1.26 2.83
N LYS A 96 3.33 -0.28 3.73
CA LYS A 96 2.27 -0.06 4.72
C LYS A 96 0.91 0.18 4.06
N TRP A 97 0.88 0.99 3.03
CA TRP A 97 -0.33 1.24 2.25
C TRP A 97 -0.84 -0.02 1.55
N ILE A 98 0.05 -0.77 0.91
CA ILE A 98 -0.29 -2.03 0.24
C ILE A 98 -0.90 -3.02 1.26
N LEU A 99 -0.26 -3.21 2.41
CA LEU A 99 -0.73 -4.13 3.44
C LEU A 99 -2.06 -3.72 4.08
N ALA A 100 -2.42 -2.44 4.02
CA ALA A 100 -3.70 -1.92 4.49
C ALA A 100 -4.82 -2.01 3.42
N THR A 101 -4.51 -2.43 2.21
CA THR A 101 -5.47 -2.56 1.10
C THR A 101 -6.42 -3.73 1.35
N LYS A 102 -7.71 -3.50 1.11
CA LYS A 102 -8.78 -4.51 1.31
C LYS A 102 -9.53 -4.81 0.03
#